data_6ed64759978dc267d5528e121f6f9828
#
_entry.id   6ed64759978dc267d5528e121f6f9828
#
_cell.length_a   1.000
_cell.length_b   1.000
_cell.length_c   1.000
_cell.angle_alpha   90.00
_cell.angle_beta   90.00
_cell.angle_gamma   90.00
#
_symmetry.space_group_name_H-M   'P 1'
#
loop_
_entity.id
_entity.type
_entity.pdbx_description
1 polymer ?
#
loop_
_entity_poly.entity_id
_entity_poly.type
_entity_poly.pdbx_seq_one_letter_code
_entity_poly.pdbx_strand_id
1 'polypeptide(L)'
;MDAYRVLNRVLDRMDQSVLLMLCTITDVRDNEIVNKERLKNISEKLGQAIQGALRKGDVYTRYSANQYLVLLMGISKENCTITSGRIDTYFRKRETSRRIKISYRVVSIRDSDNKVVSENDEEL
;
A
#
# COMPACT_ATOMS: atom_id res chain seq x y z
N MET A 1 -6.09 0.75 14.11
CA MET A 1 -4.79 1.42 14.13
C MET A 1 -4.88 2.74 13.41
N ASP A 2 -4.32 3.76 14.02
CA ASP A 2 -4.29 5.08 13.42
C ASP A 2 -3.06 5.21 12.52
N ALA A 3 -3.28 5.22 11.21
CA ALA A 3 -2.21 5.30 10.23
C ALA A 3 -1.41 6.60 10.35
N TYR A 4 -2.09 7.71 10.65
CA TYR A 4 -1.41 9.00 10.80
C TYR A 4 -0.47 9.01 12.00
N ARG A 5 -0.84 8.34 13.06
CA ARG A 5 0.01 8.24 14.25
C ARG A 5 1.29 7.48 13.93
N VAL A 6 1.18 6.39 13.19
CA VAL A 6 2.35 5.63 12.75
C VAL A 6 3.24 6.48 11.87
N LEU A 7 2.66 7.19 10.91
CA LEU A 7 3.40 8.07 10.01
C LEU A 7 4.15 9.14 10.77
N ASN A 8 3.48 9.79 11.72
CA ASN A 8 4.12 10.86 12.49
C ASN A 8 5.32 10.35 13.29
N ARG A 9 5.23 9.14 13.83
CA ARG A 9 6.37 8.54 14.53
C ARG A 9 7.55 8.30 13.61
N VAL A 10 7.27 7.86 12.39
CA VAL A 10 8.31 7.63 11.39
C VAL A 10 8.96 8.95 11.00
N LEU A 11 8.15 9.97 10.73
CA LEU A 11 8.65 11.29 10.33
C LEU A 11 9.51 11.94 11.42
N ASP A 12 9.13 11.78 12.70
CA ASP A 12 9.88 12.32 13.82
C ASP A 12 11.31 11.78 13.89
N ARG A 13 11.56 10.64 13.27
CA ARG A 13 12.86 9.96 13.34
C ARG A 13 13.67 10.06 12.07
N MET A 14 13.11 10.60 11.00
CA MET A 14 13.73 10.53 9.68
C MET A 14 13.79 11.87 9.00
N ASP A 15 14.94 12.13 8.39
CA ASP A 15 15.12 13.30 7.53
C ASP A 15 14.83 12.99 6.07
N GLN A 16 14.41 11.77 5.77
CA GLN A 16 14.17 11.33 4.40
C GLN A 16 12.71 11.48 4.01
N SER A 17 12.50 11.70 2.72
CA SER A 17 11.16 11.64 2.16
C SER A 17 10.60 10.22 2.29
N VAL A 18 9.34 10.14 2.64
CA VAL A 18 8.62 8.88 2.76
C VAL A 18 7.45 8.91 1.80
N LEU A 19 7.27 7.81 1.07
CA LEU A 19 6.08 7.62 0.26
C LEU A 19 5.16 6.63 0.95
N LEU A 20 3.89 6.96 0.96
CA LEU A 20 2.85 6.08 1.47
C LEU A 20 2.08 5.50 0.29
N MET A 21 2.04 4.19 0.21
CA MET A 21 1.30 3.51 -0.85
C MET A 21 0.11 2.78 -0.22
N LEU A 22 -1.08 3.11 -0.66
CA LEU A 22 -2.30 2.42 -0.25
C LEU A 22 -2.66 1.38 -1.31
N CYS A 23 -2.68 0.13 -0.90
CA CYS A 23 -3.02 -1.00 -1.77
C CYS A 23 -4.44 -1.44 -1.46
N THR A 24 -5.32 -1.39 -2.43
CA THR A 24 -6.74 -1.71 -2.24
C THR A 24 -7.18 -2.87 -3.13
N ILE A 25 -7.82 -3.87 -2.52
CA ILE A 25 -8.39 -5.02 -3.22
C ILE A 25 -9.80 -4.69 -3.69
N THR A 26 -10.05 -4.85 -4.97
CA THR A 26 -11.39 -4.73 -5.52
C THR A 26 -11.57 -5.79 -6.61
N ASP A 27 -12.79 -5.89 -7.14
CA ASP A 27 -12.97 -6.62 -8.39
C ASP A 27 -12.57 -5.70 -9.57
N VAL A 28 -12.58 -6.24 -10.78
CA VAL A 28 -12.13 -5.50 -11.97
C VAL A 28 -13.04 -4.33 -12.34
N ARG A 29 -14.21 -4.22 -11.71
CA ARG A 29 -15.14 -3.11 -11.90
C ARG A 29 -15.06 -2.10 -10.77
N ASP A 30 -14.03 -2.19 -9.94
CA ASP A 30 -13.82 -1.32 -8.78
C ASP A 30 -14.84 -1.51 -7.67
N ASN A 31 -15.53 -2.63 -7.64
CA ASN A 31 -16.48 -2.94 -6.58
C ASN A 31 -15.80 -3.70 -5.45
N GLU A 32 -16.35 -3.57 -4.25
CA GLU A 32 -15.87 -4.32 -3.11
C GLU A 32 -16.16 -5.80 -3.26
N ILE A 33 -15.28 -6.62 -2.71
CA ILE A 33 -15.48 -8.06 -2.65
C ILE A 33 -16.45 -8.35 -1.52
N VAL A 34 -17.66 -8.79 -1.84
CA VAL A 34 -18.74 -8.97 -0.87
C VAL A 34 -18.55 -10.18 0.04
N ASN A 35 -18.05 -11.27 -0.50
CA ASN A 35 -17.85 -12.50 0.27
C ASN A 35 -16.68 -12.31 1.23
N LYS A 36 -16.96 -12.34 2.53
CA LYS A 36 -15.96 -12.06 3.57
C LYS A 36 -14.85 -13.09 3.63
N GLU A 37 -15.18 -14.36 3.46
CA GLU A 37 -14.16 -15.42 3.46
C GLU A 37 -13.24 -15.30 2.25
N ARG A 38 -13.82 -15.00 1.10
CA ARG A 38 -13.05 -14.79 -0.12
C ARG A 38 -12.13 -13.60 0.04
N LEU A 39 -12.64 -12.49 0.58
CA LEU A 39 -11.84 -11.29 0.82
C LEU A 39 -10.70 -11.59 1.79
N LYS A 40 -10.97 -12.31 2.86
CA LYS A 40 -9.93 -12.69 3.83
C LYS A 40 -8.82 -13.47 3.15
N ASN A 41 -9.19 -14.44 2.32
CA ASN A 41 -8.23 -15.25 1.58
C ASN A 41 -7.37 -14.40 0.64
N ILE A 42 -8.01 -13.51 -0.12
CA ILE A 42 -7.30 -12.61 -1.03
C ILE A 42 -6.39 -11.67 -0.26
N SER A 43 -6.87 -11.14 0.85
CA SER A 43 -6.10 -10.21 1.69
C SER A 43 -4.84 -10.87 2.24
N GLU A 44 -4.93 -12.12 2.65
CA GLU A 44 -3.75 -12.86 3.11
C GLU A 44 -2.73 -13.04 1.98
N LYS A 45 -3.20 -13.33 0.78
CA LYS A 45 -2.33 -13.45 -0.39
C LYS A 45 -1.66 -12.13 -0.72
N LEU A 46 -2.40 -11.03 -0.61
CA LEU A 46 -1.81 -9.71 -0.83
C LEU A 46 -0.76 -9.38 0.22
N GLY A 47 -1.04 -9.67 1.48
CA GLY A 47 -0.06 -9.47 2.56
C GLY A 47 1.24 -10.24 2.31
N GLN A 48 1.14 -11.48 1.86
CA GLN A 48 2.30 -12.29 1.51
C GLN A 48 3.06 -11.71 0.31
N ALA A 49 2.32 -11.22 -0.68
CA ALA A 49 2.92 -10.59 -1.85
C ALA A 49 3.68 -9.31 -1.47
N ILE A 50 3.09 -8.50 -0.62
CA ILE A 50 3.74 -7.27 -0.13
C ILE A 50 5.02 -7.65 0.62
N GLN A 51 4.94 -8.59 1.53
CA GLN A 51 6.09 -9.02 2.31
C GLN A 51 7.23 -9.48 1.41
N GLY A 52 6.91 -10.22 0.36
CA GLY A 52 7.92 -10.71 -0.58
C GLY A 52 8.51 -9.63 -1.49
N ALA A 53 7.75 -8.57 -1.74
CA ALA A 53 8.14 -7.52 -2.67
C ALA A 53 8.93 -6.39 -2.01
N LEU A 54 8.79 -6.20 -0.71
CA LEU A 54 9.41 -5.07 -0.02
C LEU A 54 10.90 -5.28 0.19
N ARG A 55 11.62 -4.16 0.17
CA ARG A 55 13.04 -4.13 0.49
C ARG A 55 13.22 -4.05 2.00
N LYS A 56 14.43 -4.37 2.43
CA LYS A 56 14.80 -4.18 3.83
C LYS A 56 14.65 -2.70 4.19
N GLY A 57 13.94 -2.43 5.27
CA GLY A 57 13.67 -1.07 5.71
C GLY A 57 12.30 -0.54 5.33
N ASP A 58 11.66 -1.14 4.33
CA ASP A 58 10.27 -0.82 4.02
C ASP A 58 9.36 -1.47 5.05
N VAL A 59 8.24 -0.82 5.33
CA VAL A 59 7.30 -1.27 6.36
C VAL A 59 5.90 -1.32 5.76
N TYR A 60 5.10 -2.27 6.21
CA TYR A 60 3.71 -2.32 5.81
C TYR A 60 2.82 -2.69 6.97
N THR A 61 1.55 -2.32 6.88
CA THR A 61 0.54 -2.68 7.86
C THR A 61 -0.81 -2.85 7.19
N ARG A 62 -1.64 -3.71 7.76
CA ARG A 62 -3.01 -3.83 7.29
C ARG A 62 -3.81 -2.61 7.74
N TYR A 63 -4.49 -1.98 6.80
CA TYR A 63 -5.25 -0.78 7.07
C TYR A 63 -6.74 -1.06 7.25
N SER A 64 -7.28 -1.96 6.44
CA SER A 64 -8.69 -2.37 6.53
C SER A 64 -8.82 -3.79 5.99
N ALA A 65 -10.05 -4.30 5.94
CA ALA A 65 -10.31 -5.66 5.46
C ALA A 65 -9.79 -5.88 4.04
N ASN A 66 -9.77 -4.83 3.22
CA ASN A 66 -9.35 -4.91 1.83
C ASN A 66 -8.17 -4.00 1.49
N GLN A 67 -7.46 -3.49 2.48
CA GLN A 67 -6.41 -2.50 2.23
C GLN A 67 -5.16 -2.73 3.08
N TYR A 68 -4.01 -2.43 2.48
CA TYR A 68 -2.72 -2.37 3.15
C TYR A 68 -2.07 -1.02 2.91
N LEU A 69 -1.34 -0.53 3.89
CA LEU A 69 -0.48 0.64 3.77
C LEU A 69 0.97 0.17 3.73
N VAL A 70 1.71 0.71 2.77
CA VAL A 70 3.13 0.44 2.62
C VAL A 70 3.90 1.74 2.72
N LEU A 71 4.92 1.76 3.56
CA LEU A 71 5.80 2.92 3.74
C LEU A 71 7.10 2.64 2.99
N LEU A 72 7.37 3.47 1.99
CA LEU A 72 8.57 3.34 1.16
C LEU A 72 9.55 4.45 1.51
N MET A 73 10.76 4.06 1.91
CA MET A 73 11.79 4.97 2.36
C MET A 73 12.83 5.21 1.26
N GLY A 74 13.19 6.49 1.06
CA GLY A 74 14.27 6.83 0.15
C GLY A 74 14.02 6.47 -1.31
N ILE A 75 12.77 6.45 -1.72
CA ILE A 75 12.42 6.12 -3.10
C ILE A 75 11.63 7.29 -3.69
N SER A 76 11.89 7.61 -4.95
CA SER A 76 11.14 8.64 -5.63
C SER A 76 9.78 8.14 -6.07
N LYS A 77 8.88 9.08 -6.34
CA LYS A 77 7.53 8.75 -6.78
C LYS A 77 7.54 8.00 -8.12
N GLU A 78 8.46 8.36 -9.01
CA GLU A 78 8.60 7.68 -10.28
C GLU A 78 8.98 6.22 -10.11
N ASN A 79 9.75 5.92 -9.06
CA ASN A 79 10.24 4.56 -8.83
C ASN A 79 9.29 3.71 -8.01
N CYS A 80 8.23 4.27 -7.45
CA CYS A 80 7.28 3.49 -6.67
C CYS A 80 6.52 2.46 -7.52
N THR A 81 6.44 2.68 -8.84
CA THR A 81 5.82 1.73 -9.76
C THR A 81 6.59 0.42 -9.84
N ILE A 82 7.89 0.46 -9.55
CA ILE A 82 8.70 -0.76 -9.48
C ILE A 82 8.19 -1.63 -8.33
N THR A 83 7.94 -1.02 -7.19
CA THR A 83 7.44 -1.73 -6.02
C THR A 83 6.04 -2.29 -6.27
N SER A 84 5.11 -1.48 -6.81
CA SER A 84 3.76 -1.97 -7.09
C SER A 84 3.77 -3.08 -8.14
N GLY A 85 4.64 -2.98 -9.14
CA GLY A 85 4.80 -4.04 -10.14
C GLY A 85 5.29 -5.35 -9.52
N ARG A 86 6.22 -5.27 -8.55
CA ARG A 86 6.68 -6.46 -7.83
C ARG A 86 5.57 -7.07 -6.97
N ILE A 87 4.79 -6.23 -6.31
CA ILE A 87 3.64 -6.71 -5.52
C ILE A 87 2.66 -7.43 -6.44
N ASP A 88 2.33 -6.84 -7.60
CA ASP A 88 1.44 -7.46 -8.57
C ASP A 88 1.98 -8.82 -9.03
N THR A 89 3.26 -8.90 -9.33
CA THR A 89 3.89 -10.14 -9.78
C THR A 89 3.76 -11.23 -8.72
N TYR A 90 4.09 -10.91 -7.48
CA TYR A 90 3.98 -11.89 -6.39
C TYR A 90 2.53 -12.25 -6.08
N PHE A 91 1.64 -11.27 -6.17
CA PHE A 91 0.21 -11.50 -5.94
C PHE A 91 -0.36 -12.45 -6.98
N ARG A 92 -0.03 -12.24 -8.27
CA ARG A 92 -0.55 -13.08 -9.36
C ARG A 92 -0.06 -14.52 -9.30
N LYS A 93 1.06 -14.76 -8.66
CA LYS A 93 1.52 -16.13 -8.42
C LYS A 93 0.63 -16.86 -7.41
N ARG A 94 0.00 -16.12 -6.51
CA ARG A 94 -0.84 -16.69 -5.45
C ARG A 94 -2.33 -16.63 -5.77
N GLU A 95 -2.74 -15.64 -6.53
CA GLU A 95 -4.14 -15.43 -6.88
C GLU A 95 -4.27 -15.40 -8.41
N THR A 96 -4.89 -16.45 -8.95
CA THR A 96 -5.01 -16.60 -10.41
C THR A 96 -6.28 -16.00 -10.98
N SER A 97 -7.23 -15.59 -10.14
CA SER A 97 -8.47 -15.00 -10.61
C SER A 97 -8.22 -13.65 -11.25
N ARG A 98 -8.65 -13.51 -12.51
CA ARG A 98 -8.54 -12.25 -13.24
C ARG A 98 -9.65 -11.27 -12.90
N ARG A 99 -10.58 -11.65 -12.04
CA ARG A 99 -11.66 -10.78 -11.59
C ARG A 99 -11.26 -9.92 -10.40
N ILE A 100 -10.09 -10.18 -9.84
CA ILE A 100 -9.56 -9.46 -8.68
C ILE A 100 -8.42 -8.58 -9.15
N LYS A 101 -8.41 -7.33 -8.68
CA LYS A 101 -7.29 -6.43 -8.94
C LYS A 101 -6.87 -5.70 -7.68
N ILE A 102 -5.64 -5.19 -7.70
CA ILE A 102 -5.10 -4.34 -6.65
C ILE A 102 -4.91 -2.96 -7.24
N SER A 103 -5.48 -1.97 -6.58
CA SER A 103 -5.28 -0.57 -6.95
C SER A 103 -4.27 0.05 -5.99
N TYR A 104 -3.40 0.92 -6.52
CA TYR A 104 -2.36 1.55 -5.74
C TYR A 104 -2.54 3.06 -5.78
N ARG A 105 -2.48 3.68 -4.61
CA ARG A 105 -2.48 5.14 -4.49
C ARG A 105 -1.25 5.54 -3.71
N VAL A 106 -0.51 6.51 -4.22
CA VAL A 106 0.73 6.95 -3.61
C VAL A 106 0.61 8.39 -3.19
N VAL A 107 1.01 8.68 -1.97
CA VAL A 107 1.08 10.04 -1.46
C VAL A 107 2.50 10.28 -0.92
N SER A 108 2.96 11.52 -1.05
CA SER A 108 4.25 11.94 -0.52
C SER A 108 4.07 12.53 0.86
N ILE A 109 5.01 12.26 1.75
CA ILE A 109 5.02 12.80 3.09
C ILE A 109 6.17 13.77 3.16
N ARG A 110 5.90 15.01 3.62
CA ARG A 110 6.92 16.04 3.76
C ARG A 110 7.34 16.15 5.21
N ASP A 111 8.63 16.02 5.44
CA ASP A 111 9.17 16.11 6.79
C ASP A 111 8.95 17.47 7.43
N SER A 112 9.02 18.52 6.62
CA SER A 112 8.98 19.90 7.12
C SER A 112 7.66 20.26 7.80
N ASP A 113 6.57 19.62 7.43
CA ASP A 113 5.26 19.94 7.97
C ASP A 113 4.50 18.71 8.48
N ASN A 114 5.10 17.53 8.38
CA ASN A 114 4.51 16.26 8.82
C ASN A 114 3.14 16.00 8.22
N LYS A 115 2.92 16.45 7.00
CA LYS A 115 1.65 16.28 6.31
C LYS A 115 1.77 15.26 5.20
N VAL A 116 0.69 14.50 5.05
CA VAL A 116 0.55 13.62 3.91
C VAL A 116 0.04 14.46 2.74
N VAL A 117 0.80 14.45 1.65
CA VAL A 117 0.44 15.22 0.44
C VAL A 117 0.09 14.22 -0.65
N SER A 118 -1.15 14.29 -1.11
CA SER A 118 -1.65 13.45 -2.20
C SER A 118 -1.60 14.20 -3.51
N GLU A 119 -1.37 13.48 -4.61
CA GLU A 119 -1.52 14.08 -5.94
C GLU A 119 -2.96 14.45 -6.23
N ASN A 120 -3.89 13.72 -5.62
CA ASN A 120 -5.32 13.93 -5.80
C ASN A 120 -5.97 14.39 -4.52
N ASP A 121 -5.39 15.30 -3.86
CA ASP A 121 -5.72 15.90 -2.55
C ASP A 121 -6.98 15.46 -1.84
N GLU A 122 -8.08 15.39 -2.54
CA GLU A 122 -9.38 15.13 -1.94
C GLU A 122 -9.55 13.75 -1.37
N GLU A 123 -8.59 12.89 -1.52
CA GLU A 123 -8.72 11.48 -1.16
C GLU A 123 -8.10 11.12 0.16
N LEU A 124 -7.37 12.04 0.70
CA LEU A 124 -6.72 11.90 1.99
C LEU A 124 -6.82 13.22 2.77
#